data_e0470ac4c35001d742ac2602545b33c3
#
_entry.id   e0470ac4c35001d742ac2602545b33c3
#
_cell.length_a   1.000
_cell.length_b   1.000
_cell.length_c   1.000
_cell.angle_alpha   90.00
_cell.angle_beta   90.00
_cell.angle_gamma   90.00
#
_symmetry.space_group_name_H-M   'P 1'
#
loop_
_entity.id
_entity.type
_entity.pdbx_description
1 polymer ?
#
loop_
_entity_poly.entity_id
_entity_poly.type
_entity_poly.pdbx_seq_one_letter_code
_entity_poly.pdbx_strand_id
1 'polypeptide(L)'
;MKRILNILFILLSMTLAIMIFFFSSDTGEESGSKSSRVTRLFLSLFVEDFKNLSEEEQELLIGEYSFFVRKIAHFSEYAALSFSIYGSFYTSNSPFRNNRRKMILIPWLMATLYAMTDEIHQIFVAGRGPSVVDVMIDSLGAFFGAIAFCVITIILLKVPGKREK
;
A
#
# COMPACT_ATOMS: atom_id res chain seq x y z
N MET A 1 15.96 22.17 -2.63
CA MET A 1 14.63 21.56 -2.83
C MET A 1 14.70 20.05 -3.13
N LYS A 2 15.37 19.58 -4.19
CA LYS A 2 15.45 18.13 -4.51
C LYS A 2 16.00 17.26 -3.36
N ARG A 3 17.04 17.71 -2.64
CA ARG A 3 17.64 16.98 -1.52
C ARG A 3 16.66 16.79 -0.35
N ILE A 4 15.88 17.82 -0.05
CA ILE A 4 14.85 17.75 1.00
C ILE A 4 13.76 16.75 0.60
N LEU A 5 13.24 16.82 -0.64
CA LEU A 5 12.27 15.86 -1.16
C LEU A 5 12.79 14.44 -1.14
N ASN A 6 14.07 14.22 -1.46
CA ASN A 6 14.67 12.90 -1.37
C ASN A 6 14.65 12.36 0.07
N ILE A 7 15.06 13.17 1.04
CA ILE A 7 15.02 12.79 2.46
C ILE A 7 13.58 12.48 2.89
N LEU A 8 12.60 13.31 2.50
CA LEU A 8 11.19 13.07 2.83
C LEU A 8 10.68 11.75 2.24
N PHE A 9 11.02 11.41 1.00
CA PHE A 9 10.62 10.12 0.42
C PHE A 9 11.30 8.93 1.09
N ILE A 10 12.56 9.05 1.48
CA ILE A 10 13.26 8.01 2.24
C ILE A 10 12.57 7.81 3.60
N LEU A 11 12.33 8.89 4.34
CA LEU A 11 11.64 8.82 5.63
C LEU A 11 10.24 8.22 5.48
N LEU A 12 9.49 8.62 4.45
CA LEU A 12 8.17 8.06 4.17
C LEU A 12 8.25 6.56 3.88
N SER A 13 9.22 6.11 3.06
CA SER A 13 9.41 4.68 2.78
C SER A 13 9.73 3.88 4.05
N MET A 14 10.60 4.42 4.92
CA MET A 14 10.94 3.78 6.19
C MET A 14 9.72 3.72 7.13
N THR A 15 8.96 4.82 7.23
CA THR A 15 7.76 4.87 8.06
C THR A 15 6.72 3.86 7.58
N LEU A 16 6.47 3.78 6.26
CA LEU A 16 5.54 2.82 5.69
C LEU A 16 5.99 1.38 5.94
N ALA A 17 7.27 1.06 5.74
CA ALA A 17 7.79 -0.27 6.02
C ALA A 17 7.61 -0.65 7.51
N ILE A 18 7.90 0.28 8.42
CA ILE A 18 7.69 0.06 9.86
C ILE A 18 6.21 -0.13 10.18
N MET A 19 5.32 0.67 9.60
CA MET A 19 3.86 0.53 9.81
C MET A 19 3.35 -0.82 9.29
N ILE A 20 3.75 -1.24 8.10
CA ILE A 20 3.41 -2.55 7.53
C ILE A 20 3.86 -3.66 8.48
N PHE A 21 5.10 -3.62 8.98
CA PHE A 21 5.61 -4.59 9.94
C PHE A 21 4.75 -4.68 11.21
N PHE A 22 4.35 -3.54 11.78
CA PHE A 22 3.48 -3.53 12.97
C PHE A 22 2.09 -4.10 12.67
N PHE A 23 1.47 -3.75 11.54
CA PHE A 23 0.17 -4.30 11.15
C PHE A 23 0.24 -5.79 10.82
N SER A 24 1.36 -6.23 10.28
CA SER A 24 1.63 -7.64 10.02
C SER A 24 1.88 -8.43 11.31
N SER A 25 2.32 -7.77 12.37
CA SER A 25 2.53 -8.38 13.69
C SER A 25 1.24 -8.56 14.49
N ASP A 26 0.12 -7.97 14.06
CA ASP A 26 -1.19 -8.23 14.67
C ASP A 26 -1.57 -9.70 14.51
N THR A 27 -2.10 -10.30 15.56
CA THR A 27 -2.70 -11.64 15.49
C THR A 27 -3.84 -11.71 14.46
N GLY A 28 -4.20 -12.90 14.02
CA GLY A 28 -5.33 -13.09 13.10
C GLY A 28 -6.63 -12.47 13.63
N GLU A 29 -6.87 -12.57 14.95
CA GLU A 29 -8.02 -12.00 15.63
C GLU A 29 -7.97 -10.46 15.66
N GLU A 30 -6.84 -9.86 16.05
CA GLU A 30 -6.68 -8.42 16.09
C GLU A 30 -6.83 -7.79 14.70
N SER A 31 -6.18 -8.38 13.70
CA SER A 31 -6.30 -7.94 12.30
C SER A 31 -7.74 -8.09 11.79
N GLY A 32 -8.44 -9.19 12.15
CA GLY A 32 -9.86 -9.39 11.86
C GLY A 32 -10.72 -8.30 12.47
N SER A 33 -10.55 -8.02 13.76
CA SER A 33 -11.28 -6.97 14.48
C SER A 33 -11.07 -5.57 13.87
N LYS A 34 -9.82 -5.22 13.50
CA LYS A 34 -9.52 -3.96 12.81
C LYS A 34 -10.24 -3.86 11.46
N SER A 35 -10.17 -4.93 10.66
CA SER A 35 -10.85 -4.98 9.36
C SER A 35 -12.36 -4.85 9.50
N SER A 36 -12.97 -5.53 10.47
CA SER A 36 -14.41 -5.47 10.74
C SER A 36 -14.87 -4.06 11.14
N ARG A 37 -14.06 -3.35 11.96
CA ARG A 37 -14.38 -1.95 12.31
C ARG A 37 -14.36 -1.03 11.10
N VAL A 38 -13.35 -1.16 10.24
CA VAL A 38 -13.25 -0.35 9.01
C VAL A 38 -14.38 -0.70 8.07
N THR A 39 -14.72 -2.00 7.93
CA THR A 39 -15.84 -2.47 7.11
C THR A 39 -17.17 -1.92 7.61
N ARG A 40 -17.44 -1.98 8.92
CA ARG A 40 -18.64 -1.41 9.52
C ARG A 40 -18.77 0.09 9.22
N LEU A 41 -17.67 0.83 9.37
CA LEU A 41 -17.66 2.26 9.05
C LEU A 41 -17.97 2.48 7.56
N PHE A 42 -17.32 1.75 6.67
CA PHE A 42 -17.55 1.84 5.24
C PHE A 42 -19.02 1.54 4.87
N LEU A 43 -19.55 0.40 5.35
CA LEU A 43 -20.94 0.02 5.09
C LEU A 43 -21.93 1.06 5.65
N SER A 44 -21.66 1.62 6.81
CA SER A 44 -22.52 2.64 7.42
C SER A 44 -22.55 3.97 6.67
N LEU A 45 -21.55 4.26 5.82
CA LEU A 45 -21.44 5.50 5.05
C LEU A 45 -21.92 5.33 3.60
N PHE A 46 -21.77 4.14 3.01
CA PHE A 46 -21.94 3.94 1.58
C PHE A 46 -23.05 2.95 1.21
N VAL A 47 -23.54 2.16 2.17
CA VAL A 47 -24.66 1.23 1.94
C VAL A 47 -25.92 1.81 2.54
N GLU A 48 -26.90 2.10 1.68
CA GLU A 48 -28.21 2.59 2.07
C GLU A 48 -28.90 1.56 2.98
N ASP A 49 -29.57 2.04 4.01
CA ASP A 49 -30.27 1.20 4.99
C ASP A 49 -29.41 0.25 5.85
N PHE A 50 -28.07 0.24 5.73
CA PHE A 50 -27.23 -0.63 6.58
C PHE A 50 -27.55 -0.47 8.08
N LYS A 51 -27.81 0.75 8.54
CA LYS A 51 -28.12 1.06 9.95
C LYS A 51 -29.51 0.56 10.39
N ASN A 52 -30.39 0.28 9.45
CA ASN A 52 -31.74 -0.22 9.69
C ASN A 52 -31.82 -1.76 9.73
N LEU A 53 -30.74 -2.43 9.33
CA LEU A 53 -30.62 -3.88 9.42
C LEU A 53 -30.52 -4.34 10.87
N SER A 54 -30.97 -5.57 11.15
CA SER A 54 -30.73 -6.22 12.43
C SER A 54 -29.23 -6.39 12.70
N GLU A 55 -28.84 -6.53 13.97
CA GLU A 55 -27.43 -6.74 14.35
C GLU A 55 -26.86 -7.98 13.67
N GLU A 56 -27.64 -9.06 13.53
CA GLU A 56 -27.23 -10.28 12.87
C GLU A 56 -26.92 -10.08 11.38
N GLU A 57 -27.80 -9.37 10.67
CA GLU A 57 -27.58 -9.02 9.24
C GLU A 57 -26.37 -8.10 9.05
N GLN A 58 -26.16 -7.13 9.94
CA GLN A 58 -24.99 -6.27 9.91
C GLN A 58 -23.70 -7.08 10.09
N GLU A 59 -23.65 -8.00 11.07
CA GLU A 59 -22.47 -8.84 11.33
C GLU A 59 -22.18 -9.80 10.17
N LEU A 60 -23.21 -10.35 9.52
CA LEU A 60 -23.05 -11.18 8.32
C LEU A 60 -22.37 -10.37 7.19
N LEU A 61 -22.88 -9.19 6.90
CA LEU A 61 -22.29 -8.31 5.87
C LEU A 61 -20.85 -7.91 6.22
N ILE A 62 -20.61 -7.54 7.48
CA ILE A 62 -19.26 -7.18 7.94
C ILE A 62 -18.32 -8.38 7.75
N GLY A 63 -18.73 -9.59 8.12
CA GLY A 63 -17.95 -10.81 7.95
C GLY A 63 -17.58 -11.06 6.48
N GLU A 64 -18.55 -10.89 5.57
CA GLU A 64 -18.36 -11.06 4.13
C GLU A 64 -17.35 -10.06 3.53
N TYR A 65 -17.50 -8.78 3.89
CA TYR A 65 -16.68 -7.71 3.28
C TYR A 65 -15.34 -7.45 3.98
N SER A 66 -15.18 -7.85 5.25
CA SER A 66 -13.95 -7.58 6.01
C SER A 66 -12.70 -8.24 5.39
N PHE A 67 -12.87 -9.39 4.74
CA PHE A 67 -11.79 -10.03 3.99
C PHE A 67 -11.29 -9.13 2.84
N PHE A 68 -12.20 -8.59 2.04
CA PHE A 68 -11.86 -7.71 0.92
C PHE A 68 -11.24 -6.40 1.40
N VAL A 69 -11.77 -5.81 2.46
CA VAL A 69 -11.21 -4.59 3.08
C VAL A 69 -9.77 -4.81 3.50
N ARG A 70 -9.45 -5.95 4.12
CA ARG A 70 -8.08 -6.31 4.48
C ARG A 70 -7.17 -6.40 3.24
N LYS A 71 -7.62 -7.07 2.17
CA LYS A 71 -6.83 -7.20 0.93
C LYS A 71 -6.58 -5.85 0.25
N ILE A 72 -7.58 -4.96 0.25
CA ILE A 72 -7.44 -3.61 -0.28
C ILE A 72 -6.46 -2.79 0.58
N ALA A 73 -6.48 -2.95 1.90
CA ALA A 73 -5.53 -2.29 2.79
C ALA A 73 -4.08 -2.71 2.45
N HIS A 74 -3.79 -4.01 2.41
CA HIS A 74 -2.48 -4.55 2.03
C HIS A 74 -2.03 -4.04 0.65
N PHE A 75 -2.88 -4.19 -0.36
CA PHE A 75 -2.60 -3.65 -1.70
C PHE A 75 -2.20 -2.16 -1.64
N SER A 76 -2.94 -1.35 -0.87
CA SER A 76 -2.72 0.09 -0.77
C SER A 76 -1.43 0.43 -0.02
N GLU A 77 -1.09 -0.31 1.03
CA GLU A 77 0.14 -0.17 1.80
C GLU A 77 1.37 -0.41 0.92
N TYR A 78 1.38 -1.50 0.16
CA TYR A 78 2.48 -1.82 -0.74
C TYR A 78 2.53 -0.90 -1.97
N ALA A 79 1.38 -0.39 -2.43
CA ALA A 79 1.35 0.65 -3.45
C ALA A 79 2.00 1.94 -2.94
N ALA A 80 1.67 2.38 -1.73
CA ALA A 80 2.28 3.56 -1.11
C ALA A 80 3.79 3.36 -0.86
N LEU A 81 4.21 2.17 -0.42
CA LEU A 81 5.61 1.85 -0.20
C LEU A 81 6.41 1.95 -1.51
N SER A 82 5.98 1.28 -2.57
CA SER A 82 6.64 1.31 -3.87
C SER A 82 6.63 2.71 -4.49
N PHE A 83 5.53 3.46 -4.36
CA PHE A 83 5.42 4.85 -4.76
C PHE A 83 6.48 5.73 -4.07
N SER A 84 6.65 5.58 -2.77
CA SER A 84 7.62 6.37 -1.99
C SER A 84 9.06 6.00 -2.33
N ILE A 85 9.36 4.71 -2.53
CA ILE A 85 10.67 4.24 -3.00
C ILE A 85 10.99 4.83 -4.38
N TYR A 86 10.04 4.82 -5.31
CA TYR A 86 10.21 5.46 -6.63
C TYR A 86 10.54 6.94 -6.46
N GLY A 87 9.80 7.66 -5.61
CA GLY A 87 10.02 9.07 -5.31
C GLY A 87 11.44 9.35 -4.80
N SER A 88 11.97 8.48 -3.95
CA SER A 88 13.34 8.59 -3.43
C SER A 88 14.38 8.45 -4.55
N PHE A 89 14.25 7.46 -5.44
CA PHE A 89 15.14 7.30 -6.60
C PHE A 89 15.01 8.46 -7.61
N TYR A 90 13.80 8.94 -7.84
CA TYR A 90 13.56 10.04 -8.79
C TYR A 90 14.16 11.37 -8.33
N THR A 91 14.15 11.64 -7.04
CA THR A 91 14.66 12.87 -6.44
C THR A 91 16.15 12.80 -6.12
N SER A 92 16.72 11.59 -6.05
CA SER A 92 18.16 11.36 -5.89
C SER A 92 18.92 11.50 -7.22
N ASN A 93 20.25 11.42 -7.15
CA ASN A 93 21.12 11.28 -8.32
C ASN A 93 21.28 9.82 -8.76
N SER A 94 20.20 9.04 -8.69
CA SER A 94 20.21 7.62 -9.05
C SER A 94 20.65 7.42 -10.50
N PRO A 95 21.55 6.44 -10.77
CA PRO A 95 21.98 6.11 -12.13
C PRO A 95 20.83 5.55 -12.99
N PHE A 96 19.73 5.14 -12.37
CA PHE A 96 18.55 4.59 -13.06
C PHE A 96 17.55 5.65 -13.48
N ARG A 97 17.70 6.90 -13.04
CA ARG A 97 16.72 7.98 -13.24
C ARG A 97 16.32 8.20 -14.71
N ASN A 98 17.23 7.99 -15.64
CA ASN A 98 16.97 8.15 -17.08
C ASN A 98 16.39 6.89 -17.74
N ASN A 99 16.24 5.80 -17.01
CA ASN A 99 15.69 4.55 -17.52
C ASN A 99 14.34 4.24 -16.83
N ARG A 100 13.24 4.61 -17.49
CA ARG A 100 11.87 4.43 -16.95
C ARG A 100 11.57 3.00 -16.55
N ARG A 101 12.05 2.01 -17.32
CA ARG A 101 11.81 0.59 -16.98
C ARG A 101 12.46 0.24 -15.64
N LYS A 102 13.73 0.62 -15.45
CA LYS A 102 14.42 0.39 -14.17
C LYS A 102 13.78 1.16 -13.03
N MET A 103 13.31 2.38 -13.29
CA MET A 103 12.61 3.20 -12.30
C MET A 103 11.27 2.60 -11.84
N ILE A 104 10.60 1.80 -12.65
CA ILE A 104 9.41 1.05 -12.25
C ILE A 104 9.81 -0.28 -11.59
N LEU A 105 10.69 -1.04 -12.24
CA LEU A 105 11.01 -2.41 -11.82
C LEU A 105 11.73 -2.48 -10.47
N ILE A 106 12.64 -1.53 -10.16
CA ILE A 106 13.42 -1.58 -8.93
C ILE A 106 12.56 -1.32 -7.69
N PRO A 107 11.74 -0.24 -7.60
CA PRO A 107 10.84 -0.04 -6.48
C PRO A 107 9.80 -1.16 -6.32
N TRP A 108 9.25 -1.64 -7.44
CA TRP A 108 8.35 -2.79 -7.45
C TRP A 108 9.00 -4.03 -6.85
N LEU A 109 10.20 -4.42 -7.32
CA LEU A 109 10.94 -5.57 -6.79
C LEU A 109 11.28 -5.40 -5.32
N MET A 110 11.73 -4.23 -4.89
CA MET A 110 12.04 -3.97 -3.48
C MET A 110 10.82 -4.15 -2.59
N ALA A 111 9.67 -3.59 -2.98
CA ALA A 111 8.43 -3.74 -2.23
C ALA A 111 7.91 -5.19 -2.27
N THR A 112 8.02 -5.90 -3.40
CA THR A 112 7.65 -7.31 -3.51
C THR A 112 8.53 -8.21 -2.63
N LEU A 113 9.84 -7.96 -2.59
CA LEU A 113 10.74 -8.69 -1.69
C LEU A 113 10.39 -8.43 -0.22
N TYR A 114 9.98 -7.19 0.10
CA TYR A 114 9.50 -6.87 1.43
C TYR A 114 8.21 -7.62 1.76
N ALA A 115 7.24 -7.72 0.83
CA ALA A 115 6.04 -8.52 0.99
C ALA A 115 6.36 -10.01 1.27
N MET A 116 7.35 -10.57 0.58
CA MET A 116 7.78 -11.95 0.85
C MET A 116 8.35 -12.10 2.28
N THR A 117 9.14 -11.13 2.76
CA THR A 117 9.64 -11.16 4.14
C THR A 117 8.52 -11.00 5.17
N ASP A 118 7.50 -10.22 4.83
CA ASP A 118 6.32 -10.02 5.66
C ASP A 118 5.52 -11.33 5.83
N GLU A 119 5.26 -12.05 4.75
CA GLU A 119 4.60 -13.36 4.80
C GLU A 119 5.41 -14.40 5.57
N ILE A 120 6.77 -14.37 5.47
CA ILE A 120 7.63 -15.21 6.30
C ILE A 120 7.48 -14.83 7.78
N HIS A 121 7.40 -13.55 8.10
CA HIS A 121 7.17 -13.08 9.47
C HIS A 121 5.83 -13.57 10.03
N GLN A 122 4.77 -13.57 9.21
CA GLN A 122 3.44 -14.02 9.61
C GLN A 122 3.37 -15.50 10.00
N ILE A 123 4.33 -16.35 9.61
CA ILE A 123 4.45 -17.73 10.10
C ILE A 123 4.55 -17.78 11.64
N PHE A 124 5.16 -16.76 12.22
CA PHE A 124 5.40 -16.68 13.68
C PHE A 124 4.29 -15.94 14.43
N VAL A 125 3.27 -15.45 13.72
CA VAL A 125 2.16 -14.68 14.31
C VAL A 125 0.94 -15.58 14.55
N ALA A 126 0.41 -15.57 15.76
CA ALA A 126 -0.72 -16.42 16.14
C ALA A 126 -1.95 -16.15 15.26
N GLY A 127 -2.57 -17.23 14.77
CA GLY A 127 -3.77 -17.14 13.93
C GLY A 127 -3.54 -16.61 12.52
N ARG A 128 -2.26 -16.51 12.09
CA ARG A 128 -1.88 -16.20 10.72
C ARG A 128 -1.10 -17.37 10.09
N GLY A 129 -1.04 -17.37 8.76
CA GLY A 129 -0.24 -18.30 7.99
C GLY A 129 0.20 -17.67 6.68
N PRO A 130 1.34 -18.12 6.11
CA PRO A 130 1.86 -17.57 4.88
C PRO A 130 0.91 -17.82 3.70
N SER A 131 0.76 -16.83 2.86
CA SER A 131 -0.12 -16.87 1.69
C SER A 131 0.58 -16.32 0.45
N VAL A 132 0.82 -17.19 -0.52
CA VAL A 132 1.36 -16.77 -1.83
C VAL A 132 0.40 -15.78 -2.51
N VAL A 133 -0.91 -15.94 -2.29
CA VAL A 133 -1.92 -15.02 -2.84
C VAL A 133 -1.76 -13.62 -2.26
N ASP A 134 -1.40 -13.50 -0.98
CA ASP A 134 -1.16 -12.20 -0.34
C ASP A 134 0.07 -11.53 -0.90
N VAL A 135 1.18 -12.26 -1.08
CA VAL A 135 2.36 -11.74 -1.80
C VAL A 135 2.00 -11.24 -3.21
N MET A 136 1.11 -11.96 -3.93
CA MET A 136 0.69 -11.53 -5.27
C MET A 136 -0.13 -10.23 -5.24
N ILE A 137 -1.05 -10.09 -4.28
CA ILE A 137 -1.87 -8.88 -4.10
C ILE A 137 -0.97 -7.69 -3.75
N ASP A 138 -0.05 -7.88 -2.81
CA ASP A 138 0.90 -6.87 -2.36
C ASP A 138 1.85 -6.46 -3.48
N SER A 139 2.36 -7.43 -4.24
CA SER A 139 3.18 -7.20 -5.43
C SER A 139 2.43 -6.42 -6.52
N LEU A 140 1.15 -6.73 -6.75
CA LEU A 140 0.30 -5.95 -7.66
C LEU A 140 0.13 -4.52 -7.15
N GLY A 141 -0.14 -4.33 -5.87
CA GLY A 141 -0.20 -3.01 -5.23
C GLY A 141 1.10 -2.23 -5.47
N ALA A 142 2.24 -2.84 -5.18
CA ALA A 142 3.56 -2.25 -5.40
C ALA A 142 3.79 -1.86 -6.88
N PHE A 143 3.36 -2.69 -7.82
CA PHE A 143 3.47 -2.40 -9.25
C PHE A 143 2.65 -1.15 -9.64
N PHE A 144 1.40 -1.08 -9.19
CA PHE A 144 0.55 0.07 -9.45
C PHE A 144 1.07 1.35 -8.78
N GLY A 145 1.65 1.26 -7.59
CA GLY A 145 2.29 2.39 -6.91
C GLY A 145 3.46 2.98 -7.71
N ALA A 146 4.35 2.12 -8.24
CA ALA A 146 5.45 2.54 -9.09
C ALA A 146 4.96 3.17 -10.41
N ILE A 147 3.93 2.60 -11.03
CA ILE A 147 3.32 3.16 -12.25
C ILE A 147 2.68 4.51 -11.94
N ALA A 148 1.95 4.64 -10.86
CA ALA A 148 1.28 5.89 -10.48
C ALA A 148 2.30 7.04 -10.36
N PHE A 149 3.43 6.83 -9.68
CA PHE A 149 4.48 7.84 -9.62
C PHE A 149 5.08 8.16 -10.99
N CYS A 150 5.32 7.15 -11.83
CA CYS A 150 5.82 7.34 -13.20
C CYS A 150 4.85 8.20 -14.02
N VAL A 151 3.56 7.92 -13.97
CA VAL A 151 2.53 8.69 -14.68
C VAL A 151 2.47 10.13 -14.19
N ILE A 152 2.48 10.35 -12.88
CA ILE A 152 2.51 11.70 -12.28
C ILE A 152 3.71 12.49 -12.81
N THR A 153 4.91 11.89 -12.84
CA THR A 153 6.10 12.58 -13.33
C THR A 153 6.01 12.92 -14.81
N ILE A 154 5.41 12.06 -15.63
CA ILE A 154 5.19 12.32 -17.06
C ILE A 154 4.23 13.49 -17.24
N ILE A 155 3.14 13.53 -16.49
CA ILE A 155 2.14 14.60 -16.56
C ILE A 155 2.79 15.93 -16.15
N LEU A 156 3.49 15.96 -15.02
CA LEU A 156 4.14 17.18 -14.51
C LEU A 156 5.22 17.71 -15.45
N LEU A 157 5.95 16.84 -16.16
CA LEU A 157 6.95 17.24 -17.14
C LEU A 157 6.35 17.74 -18.46
N LYS A 158 5.12 17.34 -18.79
CA LYS A 158 4.39 17.79 -19.99
C LYS A 158 3.66 19.12 -19.78
N VAL A 159 3.42 19.54 -18.54
CA VAL A 159 2.84 20.87 -18.27
C VAL A 159 3.92 21.91 -18.58
N PRO A 160 3.76 22.77 -19.62
CA PRO A 160 4.72 23.82 -19.90
C PRO A 160 4.74 24.77 -18.70
N GLY A 161 5.87 24.78 -17.98
CA GLY A 161 6.08 25.80 -16.96
C GLY A 161 5.87 27.16 -17.60
N LYS A 162 5.03 28.02 -17.02
CA LYS A 162 5.03 29.44 -17.34
C LYS A 162 6.49 29.89 -17.27
N ARG A 163 7.09 30.16 -18.42
CA ARG A 163 8.36 30.90 -18.46
C ARG A 163 8.05 32.26 -17.87
N GLU A 164 8.44 32.47 -16.62
CA GLU A 164 8.53 33.81 -16.10
C GLU A 164 9.52 34.56 -17.00
N LYS A 165 8.98 35.57 -17.68
CA LYS A 165 9.76 36.53 -18.47
C LYS A 165 10.44 37.47 -17.50
#